data_39e18806b5d86b096443247bd5c958c9
#
_entry.id   39e18806b5d86b096443247bd5c958c9
#
_cell.length_a   1.000
_cell.length_b   1.000
_cell.length_c   1.000
_cell.angle_alpha   90.00
_cell.angle_beta   90.00
_cell.angle_gamma   90.00
#
_symmetry.space_group_name_H-M   'P 1'
#
loop_
_entity.id
_entity.type
_entity.pdbx_description
1 polymer ?
#
loop_
_entity_poly.entity_id
_entity_poly.type
_entity_poly.pdbx_seq_one_letter_code
_entity_poly.pdbx_strand_id
1 'polypeptide(L)'
;MIEKAIFKINPNAEFSINADDIDQITWLNGTTPISKSDIQAQISAAEFDTAMEFLRIKRNKLLRDTDFYALSDVTMSSDMQTYRQKLRDITSGLTTVDEVNGVSWPTKP
;
A
#
# COMPACT_ATOMS: atom_id res chain seq x y z
N MET A 1 8.34 -4.34 9.31
CA MET A 1 7.83 -5.25 8.27
C MET A 1 7.81 -6.72 8.65
N ILE A 2 8.68 -7.15 9.54
CA ILE A 2 8.72 -8.55 10.00
C ILE A 2 7.40 -8.94 10.68
N GLU A 3 6.91 -8.13 11.60
CA GLU A 3 5.63 -8.37 12.30
C GLU A 3 4.48 -8.48 11.32
N LYS A 4 4.40 -7.58 10.37
CA LYS A 4 3.35 -7.56 9.36
C LYS A 4 3.40 -8.81 8.47
N ALA A 5 4.60 -9.27 8.11
CA ALA A 5 4.81 -10.49 7.36
C ALA A 5 4.36 -11.72 8.15
N ILE A 6 4.71 -11.81 9.43
CA ILE A 6 4.30 -12.91 10.31
C ILE A 6 2.78 -12.96 10.43
N PHE A 7 2.11 -11.83 10.66
CA PHE A 7 0.65 -11.78 10.78
C PHE A 7 -0.09 -12.10 9.46
N LYS A 8 0.55 -11.90 8.32
CA LYS A 8 0.00 -12.38 7.04
C LYS A 8 -0.07 -13.90 6.97
N ILE A 9 0.91 -14.58 7.57
CA ILE A 9 0.98 -16.05 7.59
C ILE A 9 0.08 -16.61 8.69
N ASN A 10 0.16 -16.04 9.88
CA ASN A 10 -0.63 -16.45 11.05
C ASN A 10 -1.11 -15.22 11.83
N PRO A 11 -2.36 -14.81 11.65
CA PRO A 11 -2.91 -13.64 12.38
C PRO A 11 -2.94 -13.79 13.89
N ASN A 12 -2.87 -15.04 14.40
CA ASN A 12 -2.89 -15.34 15.84
C ASN A 12 -1.52 -15.59 16.42
N ALA A 13 -0.45 -15.36 15.67
CA ALA A 13 0.92 -15.59 16.14
C ALA A 13 1.26 -14.70 17.33
N GLU A 14 1.92 -15.29 18.33
CA GLU A 14 2.48 -14.58 19.46
C GLU A 14 3.99 -14.77 19.46
N PHE A 15 4.73 -13.66 19.50
CA PHE A 15 6.18 -13.67 19.35
C PHE A 15 6.78 -12.38 19.87
N SER A 16 8.10 -12.41 20.11
CA SER A 16 8.90 -11.19 20.32
C SER A 16 10.04 -11.15 19.33
N ILE A 17 10.45 -9.97 18.93
CA ILE A 17 11.57 -9.74 18.02
C ILE A 17 12.55 -8.82 18.72
N ASN A 18 13.84 -9.22 18.73
CA ASN A 18 14.90 -8.40 19.28
C ASN A 18 15.61 -7.66 18.15
N ALA A 19 15.79 -6.34 18.30
CA ALA A 19 16.51 -5.46 17.38
C ALA A 19 15.98 -5.48 15.92
N ASP A 20 14.68 -5.80 15.73
CA ASP A 20 14.06 -5.93 14.41
C ASP A 20 14.81 -6.90 13.48
N ASP A 21 15.36 -7.97 14.07
CA ASP A 21 16.19 -8.97 13.40
C ASP A 21 15.41 -10.27 13.22
N ILE A 22 15.25 -10.71 11.97
CA ILE A 22 14.53 -11.92 11.62
C ILE A 22 15.17 -13.19 12.22
N ASP A 23 16.45 -13.13 12.56
CA ASP A 23 17.16 -14.23 13.21
C ASP A 23 17.00 -14.24 14.74
N GLN A 24 16.33 -13.23 15.31
CA GLN A 24 16.13 -13.06 16.75
C GLN A 24 14.66 -13.03 17.14
N ILE A 25 13.89 -13.97 16.62
CA ILE A 25 12.46 -14.11 16.93
C ILE A 25 12.29 -15.19 17.99
N THR A 26 11.55 -14.84 19.04
CA THR A 26 11.13 -15.79 20.07
C THR A 26 9.64 -16.06 19.90
N TRP A 27 9.27 -17.31 19.65
CA TRP A 27 7.88 -17.72 19.50
C TRP A 27 7.28 -18.01 20.88
N LEU A 28 6.07 -17.48 21.14
CA LEU A 28 5.44 -17.49 22.45
C LEU A 28 4.11 -18.27 22.42
N ASN A 29 3.70 -18.78 23.60
CA ASN A 29 2.38 -19.34 23.84
C ASN A 29 1.97 -20.43 22.85
N GLY A 30 2.92 -21.31 22.49
CA GLY A 30 2.63 -22.45 21.60
C GLY A 30 2.52 -22.07 20.13
N THR A 31 2.87 -20.85 19.75
CA THR A 31 2.91 -20.46 18.33
C THR A 31 3.93 -21.33 17.58
N THR A 32 3.48 -21.96 16.50
CA THR A 32 4.36 -22.73 15.63
C THR A 32 5.37 -21.80 14.97
N PRO A 33 6.68 -22.04 15.09
CA PRO A 33 7.70 -21.22 14.43
C PRO A 33 7.48 -21.18 12.91
N ILE A 34 7.63 -20.00 12.34
CA ILE A 34 7.54 -19.77 10.89
C ILE A 34 8.94 -19.68 10.34
N SER A 35 9.21 -20.31 9.20
CA SER A 35 10.54 -20.30 8.59
C SER A 35 10.94 -18.89 8.16
N LYS A 36 12.24 -18.60 8.22
CA LYS A 36 12.80 -17.34 7.77
C LYS A 36 12.46 -17.06 6.30
N SER A 37 12.52 -18.07 5.43
CA SER A 37 12.22 -17.92 4.01
C SER A 37 10.76 -17.57 3.77
N ASP A 38 9.84 -18.14 4.53
CA ASP A 38 8.42 -17.80 4.43
C ASP A 38 8.15 -16.37 4.88
N ILE A 39 8.79 -15.92 5.96
CA ILE A 39 8.69 -14.54 6.44
C ILE A 39 9.24 -13.57 5.40
N GLN A 40 10.41 -13.85 4.82
CA GLN A 40 11.04 -13.01 3.81
C GLN A 40 10.17 -12.86 2.56
N ALA A 41 9.50 -13.93 2.12
CA ALA A 41 8.59 -13.88 0.99
C ALA A 41 7.40 -12.95 1.27
N GLN A 42 6.89 -12.95 2.50
CA GLN A 42 5.77 -12.09 2.89
C GLN A 42 6.19 -10.64 3.17
N ILE A 43 7.46 -10.38 3.48
CA ILE A 43 7.97 -9.01 3.65
C ILE A 43 7.78 -8.22 2.35
N SER A 44 8.15 -8.78 1.20
CA SER A 44 7.96 -8.12 -0.10
C SER A 44 6.49 -7.79 -0.36
N ALA A 45 5.58 -8.73 -0.05
CA ALA A 45 4.14 -8.50 -0.18
C ALA A 45 3.65 -7.41 0.78
N ALA A 46 4.15 -7.39 2.02
CA ALA A 46 3.78 -6.39 3.01
C ALA A 46 4.29 -4.99 2.63
N GLU A 47 5.49 -4.90 2.08
CA GLU A 47 6.04 -3.65 1.58
C GLU A 47 5.23 -3.10 0.41
N PHE A 48 4.82 -3.97 -0.52
CA PHE A 48 3.96 -3.58 -1.62
C PHE A 48 2.60 -3.06 -1.12
N ASP A 49 1.95 -3.77 -0.19
CA ASP A 49 0.68 -3.35 0.37
C ASP A 49 0.78 -1.98 1.05
N THR A 50 1.86 -1.75 1.79
CA THR A 50 2.11 -0.46 2.46
C THR A 50 2.30 0.66 1.45
N ALA A 51 3.10 0.42 0.40
CA ALA A 51 3.30 1.40 -0.67
C ALA A 51 1.99 1.73 -1.38
N MET A 52 1.14 0.72 -1.63
CA MET A 52 -0.18 0.92 -2.23
C MET A 52 -1.13 1.71 -1.33
N GLU A 53 -1.07 1.52 -0.01
CA GLU A 53 -1.85 2.32 0.94
C GLU A 53 -1.50 3.80 0.83
N PHE A 54 -0.21 4.14 0.86
CA PHE A 54 0.24 5.53 0.72
C PHE A 54 -0.13 6.13 -0.64
N LEU A 55 -0.01 5.34 -1.70
CA LEU A 55 -0.42 5.76 -3.05
C LEU A 55 -1.91 6.13 -3.08
N ARG A 56 -2.76 5.28 -2.52
CA ARG A 56 -4.21 5.51 -2.47
C ARG A 56 -4.58 6.70 -1.61
N ILE A 57 -3.90 6.92 -0.49
CA ILE A 57 -4.13 8.09 0.37
C ILE A 57 -3.85 9.37 -0.41
N LYS A 58 -2.73 9.44 -1.10
CA LYS A 58 -2.39 10.61 -1.93
C LYS A 58 -3.38 10.79 -3.08
N ARG A 59 -3.72 9.72 -3.78
CA ARG A 59 -4.72 9.76 -4.87
C ARG A 59 -6.06 10.28 -4.36
N ASN A 60 -6.54 9.75 -3.24
CA ASN A 60 -7.83 10.13 -2.68
C ASN A 60 -7.85 11.59 -2.25
N LYS A 61 -6.73 12.10 -1.72
CA LYS A 61 -6.60 13.52 -1.39
C LYS A 61 -6.71 14.39 -2.64
N LEU A 62 -6.02 14.02 -3.71
CA LEU A 62 -6.05 14.78 -4.97
C LEU A 62 -7.44 14.74 -5.61
N LEU A 63 -8.14 13.61 -5.52
CA LEU A 63 -9.53 13.52 -5.97
C LEU A 63 -10.45 14.42 -5.14
N ARG A 64 -10.31 14.40 -3.80
CA ARG A 64 -11.10 15.28 -2.92
C ARG A 64 -10.89 16.75 -3.23
N ASP A 65 -9.67 17.14 -3.52
CA ASP A 65 -9.34 18.54 -3.83
C ASP A 65 -10.09 19.06 -5.06
N THR A 66 -10.61 18.18 -5.91
CA THR A 66 -11.32 18.51 -7.13
C THR A 66 -12.79 18.02 -7.16
N ASP A 67 -13.29 17.44 -6.08
CA ASP A 67 -14.65 16.90 -6.03
C ASP A 67 -15.72 17.97 -6.27
N PHE A 68 -15.47 19.22 -5.91
CA PHE A 68 -16.43 20.30 -6.12
C PHE A 68 -16.72 20.55 -7.61
N TYR A 69 -15.82 20.15 -8.52
CA TYR A 69 -16.07 20.24 -9.97
C TYR A 69 -17.15 19.25 -10.44
N ALA A 70 -17.49 18.26 -9.63
CA ALA A 70 -18.53 17.28 -9.95
C ALA A 70 -19.93 17.71 -9.50
N LEU A 71 -20.06 18.88 -8.86
CA LEU A 71 -21.36 19.44 -8.46
C LEU A 71 -22.21 19.79 -9.68
N SER A 72 -23.52 19.64 -9.55
CA SER A 72 -24.44 19.81 -10.66
C SER A 72 -24.48 21.23 -11.26
N ASP A 73 -24.10 22.25 -10.47
CA ASP A 73 -24.04 23.64 -10.88
C ASP A 73 -22.65 24.08 -11.36
N VAL A 74 -21.70 23.15 -11.46
CA VAL A 74 -20.34 23.41 -11.94
C VAL A 74 -20.09 22.58 -13.20
N THR A 75 -19.62 23.23 -14.26
CA THR A 75 -19.25 22.53 -15.50
C THR A 75 -17.79 22.07 -15.40
N MET A 76 -17.58 20.74 -15.41
CA MET A 76 -16.24 20.18 -15.42
C MET A 76 -15.65 20.18 -16.83
N SER A 77 -14.46 20.77 -16.99
CA SER A 77 -13.75 20.75 -18.27
C SER A 77 -13.33 19.33 -18.66
N SER A 78 -13.10 19.11 -19.95
CA SER A 78 -12.59 17.82 -20.41
C SER A 78 -11.19 17.52 -19.85
N ASP A 79 -10.35 18.54 -19.67
CA ASP A 79 -9.03 18.39 -19.06
C ASP A 79 -9.13 17.95 -17.61
N MET A 80 -10.08 18.49 -16.85
CA MET A 80 -10.32 18.07 -15.46
C MET A 80 -10.86 16.64 -15.41
N GLN A 81 -11.75 16.27 -16.31
CA GLN A 81 -12.26 14.89 -16.40
C GLN A 81 -11.11 13.91 -16.67
N THR A 82 -10.22 14.25 -17.60
CA THR A 82 -9.06 13.42 -17.93
C THR A 82 -8.10 13.31 -16.74
N TYR A 83 -7.82 14.42 -16.04
CA TYR A 83 -7.00 14.44 -14.85
C TYR A 83 -7.55 13.51 -13.76
N ARG A 84 -8.85 13.63 -13.46
CA ARG A 84 -9.50 12.79 -12.46
C ARG A 84 -9.52 11.32 -12.85
N GLN A 85 -9.72 11.02 -14.15
CA GLN A 85 -9.67 9.62 -14.62
C GLN A 85 -8.27 9.03 -14.48
N LYS A 86 -7.23 9.79 -14.80
CA LYS A 86 -5.84 9.35 -14.60
C LYS A 86 -5.55 9.09 -13.13
N LEU A 87 -6.09 9.89 -12.20
CA LEU A 87 -5.96 9.63 -10.77
C LEU A 87 -6.64 8.31 -10.37
N ARG A 88 -7.85 8.06 -10.87
CA ARG A 88 -8.55 6.80 -10.57
C ARG A 88 -7.81 5.58 -11.10
N ASP A 89 -7.14 5.72 -12.24
CA ASP A 89 -6.43 4.62 -12.90
C ASP A 89 -5.00 4.43 -12.42
N ILE A 90 -4.49 5.30 -11.55
CA ILE A 90 -3.06 5.30 -11.16
C ILE A 90 -2.62 4.01 -10.47
N THR A 91 -3.54 3.28 -9.87
CA THR A 91 -3.26 2.01 -9.20
C THR A 91 -3.28 0.80 -10.15
N SER A 92 -3.69 0.98 -11.40
CA SER A 92 -3.86 -0.11 -12.34
C SER A 92 -2.53 -0.69 -12.80
N GLY A 93 -2.40 -2.01 -12.79
CA GLY A 93 -1.24 -2.72 -13.33
C GLY A 93 0.01 -2.69 -12.46
N LEU A 94 -0.06 -2.14 -11.24
CA LEU A 94 1.08 -2.09 -10.34
C LEU A 94 1.23 -3.41 -9.58
N THR A 95 2.43 -3.98 -9.61
CA THR A 95 2.74 -5.27 -8.98
C THR A 95 3.95 -5.24 -8.07
N THR A 96 4.79 -4.21 -8.14
CA THR A 96 6.02 -4.08 -7.33
C THR A 96 6.08 -2.72 -6.63
N VAL A 97 6.87 -2.67 -5.54
CA VAL A 97 7.14 -1.41 -4.82
C VAL A 97 7.76 -0.37 -5.74
N ASP A 98 8.70 -0.77 -6.60
CA ASP A 98 9.35 0.15 -7.53
C ASP A 98 8.37 0.75 -8.52
N GLU A 99 7.41 -0.04 -9.03
CA GLU A 99 6.34 0.46 -9.88
C GLU A 99 5.44 1.47 -9.15
N VAL A 100 5.11 1.20 -7.89
CA VAL A 100 4.30 2.12 -7.06
C VAL A 100 5.04 3.43 -6.85
N ASN A 101 6.32 3.37 -6.50
CA ASN A 101 7.12 4.57 -6.24
C ASN A 101 7.45 5.34 -7.53
N GLY A 102 7.42 4.68 -8.68
CA GLY A 102 7.73 5.26 -9.97
C GLY A 102 6.53 5.80 -10.75
N VAL A 103 5.33 5.82 -10.18
CA VAL A 103 4.14 6.32 -10.89
C VAL A 103 4.31 7.80 -11.25
N SER A 104 3.84 8.15 -12.44
CA SER A 104 3.77 9.54 -12.89
C SER A 104 2.44 10.13 -12.49
N TRP A 105 2.47 11.13 -11.59
CA TRP A 105 1.27 11.82 -11.19
C TRP A 105 0.81 12.79 -12.28
N PRO A 106 -0.48 12.77 -12.66
CA PRO A 106 -0.98 13.72 -13.65
C PRO A 106 -0.88 15.14 -13.10
N THR A 107 -0.70 16.11 -14.00
CA THR A 107 -0.65 17.51 -13.65
C THR A 107 -2.09 18.07 -13.63
N LYS A 108 -2.46 18.72 -12.54
CA LYS A 108 -3.77 19.38 -12.40
C LYS A 108 -3.90 20.50 -13.43
N PRO A 109 -4.98 20.50 -14.23
CA PRO A 109 -5.22 21.57 -15.21
C PRO A 109 -5.49 22.92 -14.57
#